data_26719d7f23e4772020da4944274fc291
#
_entry.id   26719d7f23e4772020da4944274fc291
#
_cell.length_a   1.000
_cell.length_b   1.000
_cell.length_c   1.000
_cell.angle_alpha   90.00
_cell.angle_beta   90.00
_cell.angle_gamma   90.00
#
_symmetry.space_group_name_H-M   'P 1'
#
loop_
_entity.id
_entity.type
_entity.pdbx_description
1 polymer ?
#
loop_
_entity_poly.entity_id
_entity_poly.type
_entity_poly.pdbx_seq_one_letter_code
_entity_poly.pdbx_strand_id
1 'polypeptide(L)'
;YGVKNLRIMDELFVIKHPRVEEFCDLMGERGYDLNIWCYARVDSVTPYILKRLKKIGVNWVGYGFEAGDDENALKSINKAVKKGSLSNDEVIKITRDAGINMIGHAILGLYDDDEDSIRKNVDFLRKHQFEWNNIYPAFAYPGTPFYDKYVGEGIIGEPENWEEYGLYSDECKPLPTKYLTAAQVLRLRDELFNEYYSSQDVQDNLRIKFGQKTIDHIDEMLSVKLKRKILAD
;
A
#
# COMPACT_ATOMS: atom_id res chain seq x y z
N TYR A 1 14.96 25.13 -9.80
CA TYR A 1 14.78 23.90 -10.56
C TYR A 1 13.33 23.66 -11.00
N GLY A 2 12.35 24.46 -10.57
CA GLY A 2 10.95 24.33 -10.95
C GLY A 2 10.23 23.06 -10.44
N VAL A 3 10.76 22.41 -9.39
CA VAL A 3 10.14 21.21 -8.79
C VAL A 3 8.80 21.57 -8.18
N LYS A 4 7.75 20.83 -8.55
CA LYS A 4 6.39 21.00 -8.03
C LYS A 4 5.91 19.78 -7.23
N ASN A 5 6.43 18.59 -7.56
CA ASN A 5 6.05 17.34 -6.91
C ASN A 5 7.22 16.79 -6.12
N LEU A 6 6.99 16.43 -4.86
CA LEU A 6 7.96 15.87 -3.94
C LEU A 6 7.42 14.60 -3.31
N ARG A 7 8.19 13.52 -3.37
CA ARG A 7 7.93 12.31 -2.59
C ARG A 7 8.95 12.18 -1.47
N ILE A 8 8.49 12.12 -0.23
CA ILE A 8 9.33 11.84 0.93
C ILE A 8 9.47 10.32 1.04
N MET A 9 10.71 9.82 0.87
CA MET A 9 11.01 8.39 0.84
C MET A 9 11.21 7.77 2.23
N ASP A 10 11.10 8.56 3.31
CA ASP A 10 11.11 8.06 4.68
C ASP A 10 9.83 7.26 4.96
N GLU A 11 9.95 5.94 5.10
CA GLU A 11 8.84 5.00 5.31
C GLU A 11 8.09 5.24 6.63
N LEU A 12 8.74 5.88 7.61
CA LEU A 12 8.19 6.21 8.92
C LEU A 12 8.18 7.72 9.17
N PHE A 13 7.95 8.51 8.14
CA PHE A 13 8.05 9.98 8.20
C PHE A 13 7.24 10.58 9.35
N VAL A 14 6.00 10.12 9.56
CA VAL A 14 5.06 10.71 10.53
C VAL A 14 5.20 10.13 11.95
N ILE A 15 6.14 9.21 12.22
CA ILE A 15 6.21 8.50 13.50
C ILE A 15 6.65 9.39 14.68
N LYS A 16 7.47 10.43 14.46
CA LYS A 16 7.99 11.34 15.47
C LYS A 16 7.37 12.73 15.29
N HIS A 17 6.27 13.01 15.98
CA HIS A 17 5.53 14.26 15.86
C HIS A 17 6.38 15.52 16.03
N PRO A 18 7.28 15.66 17.03
CA PRO A 18 8.13 16.86 17.14
C PRO A 18 8.97 17.14 15.89
N ARG A 19 9.54 16.09 15.26
CA ARG A 19 10.28 16.23 13.99
C ARG A 19 9.36 16.69 12.84
N VAL A 20 8.16 16.16 12.79
CA VAL A 20 7.16 16.53 11.75
C VAL A 20 6.72 17.97 11.94
N GLU A 21 6.52 18.40 13.18
CA GLU A 21 6.14 19.78 13.51
C GLU A 21 7.23 20.77 13.11
N GLU A 22 8.49 20.51 13.48
CA GLU A 22 9.64 21.31 13.07
C GLU A 22 9.78 21.37 11.55
N PHE A 23 9.62 20.23 10.87
CA PHE A 23 9.62 20.19 9.40
C PHE A 23 8.50 21.07 8.83
N CYS A 24 7.28 21.00 9.37
CA CYS A 24 6.16 21.83 8.95
C CYS A 24 6.42 23.33 9.17
N ASP A 25 7.06 23.71 10.26
CA ASP A 25 7.41 25.10 10.54
C ASP A 25 8.43 25.63 9.53
N LEU A 26 9.52 24.88 9.31
CA LEU A 26 10.56 25.22 8.34
C LEU A 26 10.03 25.32 6.91
N MET A 27 9.13 24.42 6.50
CA MET A 27 8.51 24.46 5.18
C MET A 27 7.54 25.63 5.06
N GLY A 28 6.78 25.92 6.12
CA GLY A 28 5.85 27.05 6.16
C GLY A 28 6.57 28.41 6.07
N GLU A 29 7.70 28.58 6.77
CA GLU A 29 8.55 29.79 6.69
C GLU A 29 9.09 30.03 5.26
N ARG A 30 9.42 28.96 4.54
CA ARG A 30 9.95 29.07 3.18
C ARG A 30 8.88 29.31 2.11
N GLY A 31 7.61 29.05 2.42
CA GLY A 31 6.49 29.29 1.53
C GLY A 31 6.54 28.52 0.19
N TYR A 32 7.10 27.31 0.19
CA TYR A 32 7.16 26.51 -1.03
C TYR A 32 5.75 26.06 -1.47
N ASP A 33 5.46 26.23 -2.76
CA ASP A 33 4.26 25.71 -3.41
C ASP A 33 4.56 24.31 -3.99
N LEU A 34 4.36 23.29 -3.17
CA LEU A 34 4.66 21.89 -3.50
C LEU A 34 3.45 20.99 -3.34
N ASN A 35 3.36 20.00 -4.20
CA ASN A 35 2.51 18.82 -4.03
C ASN A 35 3.34 17.70 -3.44
N ILE A 36 3.14 17.38 -2.16
CA ILE A 36 3.97 16.45 -1.40
C ILE A 36 3.21 15.15 -1.14
N TRP A 37 3.92 14.05 -1.33
CA TRP A 37 3.51 12.72 -0.91
C TRP A 37 4.47 12.19 0.17
N CYS A 38 3.93 11.63 1.25
CA CYS A 38 4.69 10.93 2.30
C CYS A 38 4.01 9.63 2.75
N TYR A 39 4.73 8.84 3.55
CA TYR A 39 4.21 7.62 4.16
C TYR A 39 3.88 7.84 5.63
N ALA A 40 2.85 7.16 6.10
CA ALA A 40 2.48 7.11 7.51
C ALA A 40 1.96 5.72 7.90
N ARG A 41 2.16 5.36 9.17
CA ARG A 41 1.42 4.25 9.77
C ARG A 41 0.06 4.76 10.23
N VAL A 42 -0.93 3.88 10.21
CA VAL A 42 -2.30 4.19 10.68
C VAL A 42 -2.31 4.67 12.15
N ASP A 43 -1.41 4.14 12.98
CA ASP A 43 -1.30 4.49 14.41
C ASP A 43 -0.40 5.70 14.70
N SER A 44 0.10 6.40 13.67
CA SER A 44 1.03 7.53 13.82
C SER A 44 0.41 8.89 13.50
N VAL A 45 -0.83 8.96 13.05
CA VAL A 45 -1.48 10.19 12.64
C VAL A 45 -2.50 10.70 13.67
N THR A 46 -2.66 12.00 13.71
CA THR A 46 -3.70 12.69 14.48
C THR A 46 -4.31 13.80 13.62
N PRO A 47 -5.54 14.27 13.94
CA PRO A 47 -6.13 15.40 13.20
C PRO A 47 -5.23 16.64 13.18
N TYR A 48 -4.51 16.88 14.28
CA TYR A 48 -3.56 17.99 14.37
C TYR A 48 -2.39 17.85 13.39
N ILE A 49 -1.72 16.70 13.38
CA ILE A 49 -0.57 16.44 12.50
C ILE A 49 -1.00 16.49 11.03
N LEU A 50 -2.13 15.86 10.69
CA LEU A 50 -2.64 15.88 9.29
C LEU A 50 -2.94 17.32 8.82
N LYS A 51 -3.52 18.14 9.68
CA LYS A 51 -3.77 19.57 9.36
C LYS A 51 -2.47 20.35 9.15
N ARG A 52 -1.43 20.07 9.96
CA ARG A 52 -0.09 20.68 9.80
C ARG A 52 0.55 20.27 8.48
N LEU A 53 0.53 18.98 8.18
CA LEU A 53 1.03 18.44 6.91
C LEU A 53 0.31 19.02 5.70
N LYS A 54 -1.03 19.10 5.74
CA LYS A 54 -1.81 19.69 4.65
C LYS A 54 -1.42 21.14 4.38
N LYS A 55 -1.17 21.92 5.43
CA LYS A 55 -0.83 23.35 5.31
C LYS A 55 0.47 23.59 4.52
N ILE A 56 1.41 22.65 4.55
CA ILE A 56 2.69 22.74 3.82
C ILE A 56 2.67 22.05 2.45
N GLY A 57 1.50 21.61 1.97
CA GLY A 57 1.35 21.01 0.65
C GLY A 57 1.40 19.48 0.63
N VAL A 58 1.34 18.78 1.78
CA VAL A 58 1.14 17.33 1.78
C VAL A 58 -0.29 17.03 1.34
N ASN A 59 -0.43 16.62 0.09
CA ASN A 59 -1.70 16.30 -0.53
C ASN A 59 -1.96 14.79 -0.63
N TRP A 60 -0.94 13.98 -0.37
CA TRP A 60 -1.01 12.52 -0.45
C TRP A 60 -0.32 11.85 0.72
N VAL A 61 -0.99 10.88 1.34
CA VAL A 61 -0.42 10.01 2.36
C VAL A 61 -0.63 8.55 1.96
N GLY A 62 0.46 7.80 1.89
CA GLY A 62 0.42 6.35 1.73
C GLY A 62 0.33 5.65 3.09
N TYR A 63 -0.71 4.85 3.30
CA TYR A 63 -0.93 4.08 4.51
C TYR A 63 -0.74 2.58 4.25
N GLY A 64 0.07 1.93 5.09
CA GLY A 64 0.14 0.48 5.13
C GLY A 64 -1.04 -0.08 5.94
N PHE A 65 -2.14 -0.43 5.27
CA PHE A 65 -3.25 -1.16 5.87
C PHE A 65 -2.96 -2.67 5.93
N GLU A 66 -2.09 -3.14 5.03
CA GLU A 66 -1.55 -4.49 4.92
C GLU A 66 -2.65 -5.54 4.71
N ALA A 67 -3.33 -5.97 5.77
CA ALA A 67 -4.41 -6.96 5.77
C ALA A 67 -5.78 -6.35 6.11
N GLY A 68 -5.95 -5.04 5.91
CA GLY A 68 -7.20 -4.35 6.22
C GLY A 68 -7.56 -4.45 7.70
N ASP A 69 -8.72 -5.03 8.01
CA ASP A 69 -9.23 -5.20 9.38
C ASP A 69 -8.94 -6.61 9.95
N ASP A 70 -8.13 -7.45 9.29
CA ASP A 70 -7.77 -8.77 9.81
C ASP A 70 -6.70 -8.66 10.91
N GLU A 71 -7.15 -8.66 12.18
CA GLU A 71 -6.26 -8.57 13.33
C GLU A 71 -5.25 -9.72 13.42
N ASN A 72 -5.59 -10.93 12.99
CA ASN A 72 -4.71 -12.09 13.07
C ASN A 72 -3.58 -11.96 12.05
N ALA A 73 -3.91 -11.57 10.82
CA ALA A 73 -2.94 -11.28 9.79
C ALA A 73 -2.03 -10.11 10.21
N LEU A 74 -2.57 -9.03 10.77
CA LEU A 74 -1.78 -7.89 11.28
C LEU A 74 -0.85 -8.29 12.44
N LYS A 75 -1.28 -9.19 13.33
CA LYS A 75 -0.44 -9.73 14.42
C LYS A 75 0.73 -10.56 13.87
N SER A 76 0.50 -11.36 12.82
CA SER A 76 1.54 -12.21 12.22
C SER A 76 2.73 -11.43 11.65
N ILE A 77 2.50 -10.18 11.24
CA ILE A 77 3.52 -9.26 10.71
C ILE A 77 3.93 -8.15 11.70
N ASN A 78 3.63 -8.30 13.00
CA ASN A 78 3.92 -7.34 14.06
C ASN A 78 3.30 -5.93 13.83
N LYS A 79 2.16 -5.86 13.16
CA LYS A 79 1.40 -4.62 12.90
C LYS A 79 0.06 -4.54 13.65
N ALA A 80 -0.11 -5.34 14.70
CA ALA A 80 -1.31 -5.27 15.53
C ALA A 80 -1.58 -3.83 16.01
N VAL A 81 -2.82 -3.40 15.90
CA VAL A 81 -3.27 -2.09 16.37
C VAL A 81 -3.10 -2.01 17.89
N LYS A 82 -2.42 -0.99 18.39
CA LYS A 82 -2.24 -0.79 19.82
C LYS A 82 -3.58 -0.43 20.47
N LYS A 83 -3.82 -0.95 21.66
CA LYS A 83 -5.02 -0.61 22.45
C LYS A 83 -5.10 0.92 22.64
N GLY A 84 -6.22 1.51 22.23
CA GLY A 84 -6.44 2.97 22.32
C GLY A 84 -5.98 3.76 21.10
N SER A 85 -5.46 3.11 20.05
CA SER A 85 -5.26 3.75 18.74
C SER A 85 -6.60 3.91 18.01
N LEU A 86 -6.64 4.86 17.06
CA LEU A 86 -7.77 5.00 16.16
C LEU A 86 -7.93 3.73 15.29
N SER A 87 -9.17 3.38 14.99
CA SER A 87 -9.49 2.36 13.99
C SER A 87 -9.12 2.82 12.58
N ASN A 88 -9.04 1.89 11.62
CA ASN A 88 -8.82 2.23 10.22
C ASN A 88 -9.89 3.22 9.70
N ASP A 89 -11.18 3.00 10.02
CA ASP A 89 -12.27 3.91 9.63
C ASP A 89 -12.07 5.33 10.18
N GLU A 90 -11.62 5.47 11.43
CA GLU A 90 -11.35 6.77 12.04
C GLU A 90 -10.14 7.47 11.40
N VAL A 91 -9.06 6.73 11.11
CA VAL A 91 -7.87 7.27 10.43
C VAL A 91 -8.23 7.76 9.02
N ILE A 92 -8.99 6.96 8.28
CA ILE A 92 -9.47 7.31 6.94
C ILE A 92 -10.32 8.57 7.01
N LYS A 93 -11.23 8.64 7.98
CA LYS A 93 -12.10 9.81 8.16
C LYS A 93 -11.31 11.08 8.45
N ILE A 94 -10.42 11.07 9.44
CA ILE A 94 -9.64 12.28 9.80
C ILE A 94 -8.69 12.72 8.70
N THR A 95 -8.20 11.80 7.86
CA THR A 95 -7.35 12.11 6.71
C THR A 95 -8.16 12.79 5.61
N ARG A 96 -9.37 12.30 5.31
CA ARG A 96 -10.31 12.95 4.39
C ARG A 96 -10.74 14.32 4.87
N ASP A 97 -11.07 14.43 6.15
CA ASP A 97 -11.46 15.71 6.78
C ASP A 97 -10.32 16.75 6.68
N ALA A 98 -9.06 16.32 6.68
CA ALA A 98 -7.91 17.18 6.43
C ALA A 98 -7.72 17.55 4.95
N GLY A 99 -8.50 17.00 4.02
CA GLY A 99 -8.39 17.23 2.57
C GLY A 99 -7.15 16.58 1.95
N ILE A 100 -6.68 15.46 2.50
CA ILE A 100 -5.52 14.70 2.03
C ILE A 100 -6.01 13.45 1.30
N ASN A 101 -5.45 13.20 0.11
CA ASN A 101 -5.68 11.97 -0.65
C ASN A 101 -4.90 10.82 -0.02
N MET A 102 -5.44 9.61 -0.15
CA MET A 102 -4.81 8.43 0.41
C MET A 102 -4.41 7.42 -0.65
N ILE A 103 -3.29 6.77 -0.37
CA ILE A 103 -2.87 5.57 -1.10
C ILE A 103 -2.96 4.41 -0.12
N GLY A 104 -3.84 3.45 -0.41
CA GLY A 104 -3.94 2.22 0.37
C GLY A 104 -2.88 1.22 -0.07
N HIS A 105 -2.09 0.71 0.88
CA HIS A 105 -1.16 -0.38 0.62
C HIS A 105 -1.70 -1.65 1.25
N ALA A 106 -1.89 -2.70 0.45
CA ALA A 106 -2.29 -4.03 0.89
C ALA A 106 -1.22 -5.05 0.52
N ILE A 107 -1.03 -6.02 1.39
CA ILE A 107 -0.17 -7.20 1.16
C ILE A 107 -1.07 -8.42 1.10
N LEU A 108 -0.95 -9.21 0.04
CA LEU A 108 -1.69 -10.44 -0.19
C LEU A 108 -0.77 -11.64 -0.07
N GLY A 109 -1.27 -12.74 0.49
CA GLY A 109 -0.50 -13.98 0.61
C GLY A 109 0.41 -14.01 1.83
N LEU A 110 -0.04 -13.48 2.96
CA LEU A 110 0.55 -13.76 4.26
C LEU A 110 0.33 -15.24 4.61
N TYR A 111 1.13 -15.79 5.54
CA TYR A 111 1.20 -17.24 5.77
C TYR A 111 -0.16 -17.94 5.96
N ASP A 112 -1.06 -17.35 6.73
CA ASP A 112 -2.38 -17.90 7.03
C ASP A 112 -3.48 -17.48 6.04
N ASP A 113 -3.13 -16.73 4.99
CA ASP A 113 -4.09 -16.31 3.98
C ASP A 113 -4.58 -17.50 3.14
N ASP A 114 -5.88 -17.52 2.93
CA ASP A 114 -6.57 -18.27 1.90
C ASP A 114 -7.17 -17.32 0.84
N GLU A 115 -7.87 -17.84 -0.14
CA GLU A 115 -8.49 -17.00 -1.18
C GLU A 115 -9.52 -16.04 -0.61
N ASP A 116 -10.29 -16.46 0.40
CA ASP A 116 -11.34 -15.63 1.01
C ASP A 116 -10.75 -14.44 1.79
N SER A 117 -9.66 -14.66 2.55
CA SER A 117 -8.99 -13.59 3.30
C SER A 117 -8.34 -12.57 2.35
N ILE A 118 -7.72 -13.05 1.27
CA ILE A 118 -7.13 -12.20 0.23
C ILE A 118 -8.20 -11.34 -0.45
N ARG A 119 -9.36 -11.91 -0.81
CA ARG A 119 -10.47 -11.16 -1.41
C ARG A 119 -11.03 -10.12 -0.45
N LYS A 120 -11.23 -10.47 0.82
CA LYS A 120 -11.67 -9.52 1.87
C LYS A 120 -10.73 -8.35 2.05
N ASN A 121 -9.41 -8.58 1.92
CA ASN A 121 -8.43 -7.50 1.99
C ASN A 121 -8.59 -6.51 0.82
N VAL A 122 -8.86 -6.98 -0.40
CA VAL A 122 -9.15 -6.11 -1.54
C VAL A 122 -10.53 -5.45 -1.41
N ASP A 123 -11.53 -6.15 -0.87
CA ASP A 123 -12.85 -5.58 -0.58
C ASP A 123 -12.77 -4.43 0.44
N PHE A 124 -11.86 -4.53 1.42
CA PHE A 124 -11.55 -3.41 2.32
C PHE A 124 -11.09 -2.17 1.54
N LEU A 125 -10.16 -2.32 0.59
CA LEU A 125 -9.73 -1.20 -0.24
C LEU A 125 -10.88 -0.62 -1.07
N ARG A 126 -11.74 -1.48 -1.62
CA ARG A 126 -12.90 -1.08 -2.41
C ARG A 126 -13.96 -0.37 -1.56
N LYS A 127 -14.27 -0.87 -0.38
CA LYS A 127 -15.19 -0.24 0.58
C LYS A 127 -14.78 1.20 0.89
N HIS A 128 -13.47 1.40 1.06
CA HIS A 128 -12.94 2.71 1.43
C HIS A 128 -12.61 3.63 0.25
N GLN A 129 -12.61 3.12 -0.99
CA GLN A 129 -12.43 3.93 -2.21
C GLN A 129 -11.27 4.92 -2.10
N PHE A 130 -10.07 4.41 -1.82
CA PHE A 130 -8.87 5.24 -1.81
C PHE A 130 -8.57 5.78 -3.21
N GLU A 131 -7.90 6.93 -3.26
CA GLU A 131 -7.54 7.57 -4.52
C GLU A 131 -6.54 6.77 -5.35
N TRP A 132 -5.75 5.93 -4.68
CA TRP A 132 -4.88 4.95 -5.31
C TRP A 132 -4.66 3.76 -4.37
N ASN A 133 -4.36 2.59 -4.94
CA ASN A 133 -4.02 1.41 -4.17
C ASN A 133 -2.80 0.71 -4.74
N ASN A 134 -1.92 0.28 -3.85
CA ASN A 134 -0.84 -0.62 -4.17
C ASN A 134 -1.16 -1.99 -3.56
N ILE A 135 -1.36 -2.97 -4.41
CA ILE A 135 -1.67 -4.35 -4.04
C ILE A 135 -0.42 -5.18 -4.33
N TYR A 136 0.28 -5.58 -3.27
CA TYR A 136 1.53 -6.33 -3.35
C TYR A 136 1.31 -7.78 -2.89
N PRO A 137 1.93 -8.76 -3.55
CA PRO A 137 2.07 -10.08 -2.94
C PRO A 137 3.15 -10.04 -1.86
N ALA A 138 3.07 -10.91 -0.88
CA ALA A 138 4.05 -11.01 0.20
C ALA A 138 5.38 -11.57 -0.31
N PHE A 139 6.49 -10.96 0.13
CA PHE A 139 7.84 -11.45 -0.12
C PHE A 139 8.62 -11.55 1.20
N ALA A 140 9.46 -12.56 1.33
CA ALA A 140 10.46 -12.65 2.40
C ALA A 140 11.82 -12.23 1.85
N TYR A 141 12.23 -10.99 2.15
CA TYR A 141 13.49 -10.46 1.64
C TYR A 141 14.71 -11.01 2.40
N PRO A 142 15.77 -11.47 1.72
CA PRO A 142 17.00 -11.92 2.35
C PRO A 142 17.55 -10.91 3.36
N GLY A 143 18.06 -11.42 4.49
CA GLY A 143 18.56 -10.59 5.59
C GLY A 143 17.48 -10.11 6.56
N THR A 144 16.23 -10.56 6.41
CA THR A 144 15.16 -10.31 7.37
C THR A 144 14.87 -11.56 8.22
N PRO A 145 14.46 -11.40 9.50
CA PRO A 145 14.04 -12.56 10.33
C PRO A 145 12.90 -13.36 9.70
N PHE A 146 12.08 -12.72 8.87
CA PHE A 146 11.01 -13.37 8.15
C PHE A 146 11.55 -14.32 7.07
N TYR A 147 12.58 -13.90 6.34
CA TYR A 147 13.28 -14.75 5.38
C TYR A 147 13.94 -15.95 6.06
N ASP A 148 14.72 -15.69 7.11
CA ASP A 148 15.43 -16.73 7.85
C ASP A 148 14.48 -17.80 8.38
N LYS A 149 13.29 -17.38 8.86
CA LYS A 149 12.23 -18.29 9.30
C LYS A 149 11.75 -19.18 8.15
N TYR A 150 11.35 -18.59 7.01
CA TYR A 150 10.74 -19.32 5.90
C TYR A 150 11.72 -20.27 5.22
N VAL A 151 12.99 -19.90 5.10
CA VAL A 151 14.05 -20.79 4.63
C VAL A 151 14.34 -21.89 5.63
N GLY A 152 14.45 -21.55 6.93
CA GLY A 152 14.71 -22.53 7.98
C GLY A 152 13.60 -23.56 8.16
N GLU A 153 12.36 -23.20 7.88
CA GLU A 153 11.19 -24.09 7.86
C GLU A 153 11.03 -24.86 6.54
N GLY A 154 11.87 -24.59 5.55
CA GLY A 154 11.82 -25.24 4.23
C GLY A 154 10.61 -24.83 3.39
N ILE A 155 9.96 -23.71 3.70
CA ILE A 155 8.79 -23.19 2.98
C ILE A 155 9.21 -22.57 1.64
N ILE A 156 10.35 -21.86 1.63
CA ILE A 156 10.99 -21.32 0.43
C ILE A 156 12.46 -21.75 0.38
N GLY A 157 13.03 -21.81 -0.83
CA GLY A 157 14.47 -21.94 -1.04
C GLY A 157 15.15 -20.58 -1.09
N GLU A 158 16.48 -20.62 -1.26
CA GLU A 158 17.22 -19.41 -1.61
C GLU A 158 16.80 -18.93 -3.02
N PRO A 159 16.76 -17.61 -3.27
CA PRO A 159 16.40 -17.10 -4.58
C PRO A 159 17.47 -17.44 -5.61
N GLU A 160 17.06 -17.81 -6.82
CA GLU A 160 17.96 -18.03 -7.94
C GLU A 160 18.51 -16.70 -8.47
N ASN A 161 17.69 -15.66 -8.40
CA ASN A 161 18.04 -14.29 -8.80
C ASN A 161 17.19 -13.24 -8.06
N TRP A 162 17.63 -11.98 -8.09
CA TRP A 162 16.93 -10.88 -7.42
C TRP A 162 15.64 -10.45 -8.11
N GLU A 163 15.43 -10.84 -9.35
CA GLU A 163 14.21 -10.52 -10.12
C GLU A 163 12.98 -11.24 -9.58
N GLU A 164 13.17 -12.32 -8.80
CA GLU A 164 12.08 -13.02 -8.10
C GLU A 164 11.30 -12.10 -7.15
N TYR A 165 11.95 -11.05 -6.62
CA TYR A 165 11.34 -10.03 -5.74
C TYR A 165 10.73 -8.85 -6.49
N GLY A 166 10.84 -8.82 -7.81
CA GLY A 166 10.31 -7.75 -8.64
C GLY A 166 8.84 -7.98 -8.98
N LEU A 167 7.92 -7.16 -8.42
CA LEU A 167 6.49 -7.28 -8.71
C LEU A 167 6.16 -7.29 -10.21
N TYR A 168 6.92 -6.56 -11.00
CA TYR A 168 6.70 -6.43 -12.45
C TYR A 168 7.61 -7.31 -13.30
N SER A 169 8.49 -8.08 -12.66
CA SER A 169 9.35 -9.05 -13.34
C SER A 169 8.56 -10.28 -13.79
N ASP A 170 8.97 -10.88 -14.88
CA ASP A 170 8.46 -12.19 -15.32
C ASP A 170 8.92 -13.35 -14.41
N GLU A 171 10.01 -13.15 -13.66
CA GLU A 171 10.53 -14.05 -12.61
C GLU A 171 9.80 -13.91 -11.28
N CYS A 172 8.86 -12.97 -11.13
CA CYS A 172 8.18 -12.68 -9.86
C CYS A 172 7.70 -13.96 -9.16
N LYS A 173 8.18 -14.17 -7.92
CA LYS A 173 7.89 -15.38 -7.13
C LYS A 173 7.58 -14.99 -5.68
N PRO A 174 6.32 -14.70 -5.37
CA PRO A 174 5.91 -14.35 -4.02
C PRO A 174 5.96 -15.54 -3.08
N LEU A 175 5.73 -15.30 -1.80
CA LEU A 175 5.56 -16.36 -0.80
C LEU A 175 4.34 -17.22 -1.12
N PRO A 176 4.42 -18.54 -0.91
CA PRO A 176 3.24 -19.37 -0.75
C PRO A 176 2.60 -19.11 0.61
N THR A 177 1.32 -19.43 0.73
CA THR A 177 0.63 -19.47 2.02
C THR A 177 0.49 -20.92 2.49
N LYS A 178 -0.12 -21.12 3.64
CA LYS A 178 -0.50 -22.45 4.11
C LYS A 178 -1.48 -23.18 3.18
N TYR A 179 -2.26 -22.43 2.39
CA TYR A 179 -3.36 -22.92 1.58
C TYR A 179 -3.15 -22.73 0.06
N LEU A 180 -2.28 -21.79 -0.33
CA LEU A 180 -2.08 -21.38 -1.71
C LEU A 180 -0.61 -21.49 -2.10
N THR A 181 -0.34 -21.98 -3.29
CA THR A 181 1.01 -21.93 -3.88
C THR A 181 1.39 -20.48 -4.27
N ALA A 182 2.67 -20.21 -4.42
CA ALA A 182 3.16 -18.91 -4.90
C ALA A 182 2.51 -18.48 -6.22
N ALA A 183 2.30 -19.44 -7.15
CA ALA A 183 1.62 -19.22 -8.42
C ALA A 183 0.16 -18.79 -8.22
N GLN A 184 -0.57 -19.44 -7.31
CA GLN A 184 -1.96 -19.08 -6.99
C GLN A 184 -2.06 -17.69 -6.35
N VAL A 185 -1.15 -17.36 -5.42
CA VAL A 185 -1.09 -16.02 -4.82
C VAL A 185 -0.85 -14.95 -5.88
N LEU A 186 0.12 -15.18 -6.79
CA LEU A 186 0.44 -14.21 -7.84
C LEU A 186 -0.71 -14.03 -8.82
N ARG A 187 -1.34 -15.12 -9.26
CA ARG A 187 -2.52 -15.09 -10.13
C ARG A 187 -3.65 -14.30 -9.48
N LEU A 188 -3.97 -14.62 -8.24
CA LEU A 188 -5.04 -13.96 -7.49
C LEU A 188 -4.76 -12.46 -7.29
N ARG A 189 -3.50 -12.10 -7.02
CA ARG A 189 -3.09 -10.69 -6.95
C ARG A 189 -3.32 -9.97 -8.28
N ASP A 190 -2.91 -10.54 -9.40
CA ASP A 190 -3.03 -9.92 -10.71
C ASP A 190 -4.51 -9.81 -11.14
N GLU A 191 -5.32 -10.83 -10.88
CA GLU A 191 -6.77 -10.82 -11.09
C GLU A 191 -7.45 -9.73 -10.28
N LEU A 192 -7.23 -9.69 -8.95
CA LEU A 192 -7.85 -8.72 -8.06
C LEU A 192 -7.42 -7.27 -8.34
N PHE A 193 -6.17 -7.06 -8.77
CA PHE A 193 -5.72 -5.75 -9.22
C PHE A 193 -6.51 -5.29 -10.45
N ASN A 194 -6.68 -6.16 -11.44
CA ASN A 194 -7.45 -5.85 -12.63
C ASN A 194 -8.93 -5.63 -12.30
N GLU A 195 -9.55 -6.51 -11.49
CA GLU A 195 -10.93 -6.38 -11.04
C GLU A 195 -11.17 -5.05 -10.30
N TYR A 196 -10.24 -4.65 -9.42
CA TYR A 196 -10.34 -3.39 -8.68
C TYR A 196 -10.37 -2.20 -9.63
N TYR A 197 -9.37 -2.05 -10.48
CA TYR A 197 -9.23 -0.86 -11.32
C TYR A 197 -10.14 -0.84 -12.55
N SER A 198 -10.68 -1.99 -12.99
CA SER A 198 -11.69 -2.05 -14.05
C SER A 198 -13.12 -1.87 -13.53
N SER A 199 -13.33 -1.87 -12.21
CA SER A 199 -14.68 -1.74 -11.65
C SER A 199 -15.25 -0.34 -11.84
N GLN A 200 -16.52 -0.27 -12.24
CA GLN A 200 -17.18 0.98 -12.61
C GLN A 200 -17.22 2.00 -11.46
N ASP A 201 -17.48 1.55 -10.24
CA ASP A 201 -17.54 2.38 -9.04
C ASP A 201 -16.20 3.06 -8.72
N VAL A 202 -15.07 2.34 -8.88
CA VAL A 202 -13.72 2.89 -8.70
C VAL A 202 -13.41 3.91 -9.80
N GLN A 203 -13.67 3.55 -11.06
CA GLN A 203 -13.41 4.44 -12.19
C GLN A 203 -14.25 5.71 -12.13
N ASP A 204 -15.53 5.62 -11.75
CA ASP A 204 -16.40 6.80 -11.63
C ASP A 204 -15.93 7.75 -10.53
N ASN A 205 -15.52 7.23 -9.37
CA ASN A 205 -14.97 8.06 -8.31
C ASN A 205 -13.66 8.74 -8.71
N LEU A 206 -12.76 8.03 -9.36
CA LEU A 206 -11.50 8.59 -9.84
C LEU A 206 -11.72 9.61 -10.96
N ARG A 207 -12.70 9.38 -11.85
CA ARG A 207 -13.09 10.32 -12.91
C ARG A 207 -13.65 11.61 -12.33
N ILE A 208 -14.54 11.51 -11.34
CA ILE A 208 -15.12 12.67 -10.66
C ILE A 208 -14.01 13.50 -9.99
N LYS A 209 -13.03 12.85 -9.37
CA LYS A 209 -12.00 13.52 -8.58
C LYS A 209 -10.84 14.05 -9.42
N PHE A 210 -10.40 13.33 -10.42
CA PHE A 210 -9.17 13.61 -11.17
C PHE A 210 -9.39 13.79 -12.69
N GLY A 211 -10.59 13.55 -13.17
CA GLY A 211 -10.96 13.73 -14.58
C GLY A 211 -10.66 12.52 -15.47
N GLN A 212 -11.07 12.61 -16.75
CA GLN A 212 -11.01 11.52 -17.72
C GLN A 212 -9.58 11.05 -18.00
N LYS A 213 -8.58 11.94 -18.02
CA LYS A 213 -7.18 11.55 -18.25
C LYS A 213 -6.64 10.53 -17.26
N THR A 214 -7.15 10.51 -16.03
CA THR A 214 -6.78 9.50 -15.04
C THR A 214 -7.34 8.13 -15.43
N ILE A 215 -8.55 8.09 -15.96
CA ILE A 215 -9.15 6.84 -16.42
C ILE A 215 -8.42 6.33 -17.67
N ASP A 216 -8.12 7.20 -18.63
CA ASP A 216 -7.36 6.84 -19.83
C ASP A 216 -6.01 6.20 -19.46
N HIS A 217 -5.33 6.76 -18.44
CA HIS A 217 -4.08 6.19 -17.92
C HIS A 217 -4.28 4.84 -17.19
N ILE A 218 -5.37 4.67 -16.45
CA ILE A 218 -5.71 3.39 -15.83
C ILE A 218 -5.98 2.33 -16.89
N ASP A 219 -6.74 2.67 -17.93
CA ASP A 219 -7.04 1.76 -19.03
C ASP A 219 -5.77 1.33 -19.79
N GLU A 220 -4.83 2.28 -20.01
CA GLU A 220 -3.51 2.00 -20.56
C GLU A 220 -2.73 1.02 -19.65
N MET A 221 -2.71 1.26 -18.35
CA MET A 221 -2.05 0.41 -17.36
C MET A 221 -2.64 -1.01 -17.37
N LEU A 222 -3.97 -1.14 -17.41
CA LEU A 222 -4.66 -2.43 -17.42
C LEU A 222 -4.48 -3.19 -18.76
N SER A 223 -4.17 -2.49 -19.84
CA SER A 223 -3.89 -3.13 -21.15
C SER A 223 -2.58 -3.92 -21.17
N VAL A 224 -1.67 -3.64 -20.24
CA VAL A 224 -0.36 -4.29 -20.14
C VAL A 224 -0.51 -5.65 -19.45
N LYS A 225 -0.31 -6.74 -20.19
CA LYS A 225 -0.22 -8.09 -19.62
C LYS A 225 1.18 -8.34 -19.09
N LEU A 226 1.28 -8.58 -17.80
CA LEU A 226 2.53 -9.01 -17.17
C LEU A 226 2.75 -10.49 -17.49
N LYS A 227 3.92 -10.81 -18.06
CA LYS A 227 4.34 -12.21 -18.23
C LYS A 227 4.77 -12.76 -16.88
N ARG A 228 4.43 -14.03 -16.60
CA ARG A 228 4.68 -14.69 -15.30
C ARG A 228 5.20 -16.10 -15.54
N LYS A 229 6.50 -16.32 -15.50
CA LYS A 229 7.07 -17.66 -15.69
C LYS A 229 6.48 -18.71 -14.76
N ILE A 230 6.21 -18.33 -13.49
CA ILE A 230 5.62 -19.25 -12.51
C ILE A 230 4.18 -19.66 -12.86
N LEU A 231 3.48 -18.94 -13.74
CA LEU A 231 2.15 -19.27 -14.24
C LEU A 231 2.21 -20.04 -15.56
N ALA A 232 3.40 -20.23 -16.13
CA ALA A 232 3.64 -20.80 -17.46
C ALA A 232 2.94 -20.02 -18.59
N ASP A 233 2.87 -18.69 -18.44
CA ASP A 233 2.27 -17.75 -19.40
C ASP A 233 3.32 -17.20 -20.40
#